data_c7f234aa4adf2a2fb125e61b337d421e
#
_entry.id   c7f234aa4adf2a2fb125e61b337d421e
#
_cell.length_a   1.000
_cell.length_b   1.000
_cell.length_c   1.000
_cell.angle_alpha   90.00
_cell.angle_beta   90.00
_cell.angle_gamma   90.00
#
_symmetry.space_group_name_H-M   'P 1'
#
loop_
_entity.id
_entity.type
_entity.pdbx_description
1 polymer ?
#
loop_
_entity_poly.entity_id
_entity_poly.type
_entity_poly.pdbx_seq_one_letter_code
_entity_poly.pdbx_strand_id
1 'polypeptide(L)'
;DYEVMYDMTLLEFNNFICRDLGYDATNMSSFFLSDKEWNRLREFTLMDMGDNAWTDDEATPIAMSETTLGRIIHRNHDRLIYLFDMLGDRAYYLELTAASEAVSGVRYPRTVLSEGEPSDQFNPEGGQGQSIFDQMMGDFNEFEGDENYDDEY
;
A
#
# COMPACT_ATOMS: atom_id res chain seq x y z
N ASP A 1 3.26 14.63 -5.30
CA ASP A 1 4.73 14.63 -5.20
C ASP A 1 5.15 14.69 -3.74
N TYR A 2 6.15 13.91 -3.38
CA TYR A 2 6.71 13.85 -2.03
C TYR A 2 8.17 14.29 -2.02
N GLU A 3 8.56 14.97 -0.97
CA GLU A 3 9.95 15.15 -0.60
C GLU A 3 10.25 14.33 0.65
N VAL A 4 11.20 13.44 0.54
CA VAL A 4 11.56 12.46 1.58
C VAL A 4 13.07 12.43 1.79
N MET A 5 13.52 11.97 2.96
CA MET A 5 14.94 11.85 3.29
C MET A 5 15.52 10.51 2.84
N TYR A 6 16.78 10.49 2.45
CA TYR A 6 17.48 9.26 2.06
C TYR A 6 17.56 8.20 3.15
N ASP A 7 17.69 8.62 4.39
CA ASP A 7 17.80 7.74 5.55
C ASP A 7 16.43 7.24 6.07
N MET A 8 15.33 7.70 5.48
CA MET A 8 14.00 7.21 5.78
C MET A 8 13.89 5.73 5.42
N THR A 9 13.40 4.90 6.37
CA THR A 9 13.10 3.50 6.09
C THR A 9 11.86 3.36 5.23
N LEU A 10 11.73 2.23 4.54
CA LEU A 10 10.49 1.93 3.79
C LEU A 10 9.29 1.80 4.72
N LEU A 11 9.49 1.37 5.98
CA LEU A 11 8.42 1.34 6.97
C LEU A 11 7.91 2.75 7.30
N GLU A 12 8.81 3.69 7.54
CA GLU A 12 8.45 5.09 7.77
C GLU A 12 7.78 5.70 6.53
N PHE A 13 8.25 5.34 5.34
CA PHE A 13 7.67 5.79 4.08
C PHE A 13 6.26 5.20 3.86
N ASN A 14 6.05 3.92 4.15
CA ASN A 14 4.71 3.32 4.16
C ASN A 14 3.75 4.07 5.08
N ASN A 15 4.19 4.38 6.30
CA ASN A 15 3.36 5.10 7.27
C ASN A 15 3.05 6.53 6.80
N PHE A 16 3.99 7.17 6.16
CA PHE A 16 3.79 8.50 5.58
C PHE A 16 2.78 8.48 4.43
N ILE A 17 2.93 7.56 3.48
CA ILE A 17 1.98 7.39 2.36
C ILE A 17 0.57 7.10 2.88
N CYS A 18 0.43 6.16 3.81
CA CYS A 18 -0.86 5.82 4.39
C CYS A 18 -1.53 7.01 5.08
N ARG A 19 -0.77 7.82 5.81
CA ARG A 19 -1.28 9.02 6.46
C ARG A 19 -1.74 10.06 5.44
N ASP A 20 -0.98 10.29 4.38
CA ASP A 20 -1.32 11.25 3.33
C ASP A 20 -2.57 10.83 2.55
N LEU A 21 -2.72 9.54 2.27
CA LEU A 21 -3.85 8.98 1.53
C LEU A 21 -5.07 8.63 2.40
N GLY A 22 -4.95 8.71 3.72
CA GLY A 22 -6.00 8.29 4.66
C GLY A 22 -6.16 6.76 4.73
N TYR A 23 -5.08 6.00 4.48
CA TYR A 23 -5.07 4.55 4.54
C TYR A 23 -4.69 4.02 5.93
N ASP A 24 -5.12 2.80 6.22
CA ASP A 24 -4.69 2.05 7.39
C ASP A 24 -3.30 1.44 7.16
N ALA A 25 -2.31 1.95 7.88
CA ALA A 25 -0.92 1.50 7.77
C ALA A 25 -0.68 0.08 8.33
N THR A 26 -1.63 -0.50 9.04
CA THR A 26 -1.56 -1.88 9.53
C THR A 26 -2.00 -2.91 8.50
N ASN A 27 -2.64 -2.47 7.42
CA ASN A 27 -3.00 -3.34 6.31
C ASN A 27 -1.77 -3.83 5.56
N MET A 28 -1.80 -5.08 5.13
CA MET A 28 -0.68 -5.71 4.41
C MET A 28 -0.35 -4.91 3.14
N SER A 29 0.93 -4.59 3.00
CA SER A 29 1.47 -3.87 1.85
C SER A 29 2.90 -4.33 1.55
N SER A 30 3.35 -4.06 0.34
CA SER A 30 4.73 -4.31 -0.09
C SER A 30 5.23 -3.18 -0.98
N PHE A 31 6.54 -2.93 -0.91
CA PHE A 31 7.24 -2.21 -1.97
C PHE A 31 7.97 -3.21 -2.87
N PHE A 32 8.08 -2.87 -4.13
CA PHE A 32 8.92 -3.59 -5.08
C PHE A 32 9.89 -2.61 -5.73
N LEU A 33 11.16 -3.00 -5.77
CA LEU A 33 12.09 -2.36 -6.69
C LEU A 33 11.66 -2.69 -8.11
N SER A 34 11.69 -1.73 -9.01
CA SER A 34 11.19 -1.88 -10.37
C SER A 34 12.23 -1.49 -11.41
N ASP A 35 12.17 -2.14 -12.56
CA ASP A 35 12.90 -1.72 -13.75
C ASP A 35 12.12 -0.63 -14.54
N LYS A 36 12.64 -0.27 -15.71
CA LYS A 36 12.03 0.77 -16.56
C LYS A 36 10.70 0.36 -17.19
N GLU A 37 10.45 -0.92 -17.30
CA GLU A 37 9.23 -1.51 -17.82
C GLU A 37 8.17 -1.78 -16.73
N TRP A 38 8.44 -1.36 -15.49
CA TRP A 38 7.59 -1.61 -14.32
C TRP A 38 7.46 -3.09 -13.95
N ASN A 39 8.47 -3.90 -14.28
CA ASN A 39 8.56 -5.25 -13.76
C ASN A 39 8.97 -5.23 -12.29
N ARG A 40 8.34 -6.08 -11.48
CA ARG A 40 8.65 -6.24 -10.07
C ARG A 40 9.93 -7.05 -9.91
N LEU A 41 10.92 -6.47 -9.23
CA LEU A 41 12.21 -7.11 -8.98
C LEU A 41 12.25 -7.66 -7.55
N ARG A 42 12.74 -6.89 -6.60
CA ARG A 42 12.84 -7.30 -5.21
C ARG A 42 11.66 -6.78 -4.40
N GLU A 43 11.10 -7.63 -3.53
CA GLU A 43 10.02 -7.29 -2.63
C GLU A 43 10.53 -6.85 -1.26
N PHE A 44 9.88 -5.82 -0.70
CA PHE A 44 10.06 -5.35 0.66
C PHE A 44 8.72 -5.43 1.38
N THR A 45 8.64 -6.27 2.41
CA THR A 45 7.39 -6.59 3.10
C THR A 45 7.19 -5.76 4.36
N LEU A 46 5.94 -5.44 4.67
CA LEU A 46 5.59 -4.72 5.90
C LEU A 46 5.98 -5.52 7.14
N MET A 47 5.74 -6.82 7.12
CA MET A 47 6.08 -7.72 8.22
C MET A 47 7.43 -8.38 7.98
N ASP A 48 8.14 -8.58 9.09
CA ASP A 48 9.33 -9.41 9.14
C ASP A 48 8.96 -10.88 8.89
N MET A 49 9.49 -11.45 7.82
CA MET A 49 9.26 -12.85 7.43
C MET A 49 10.30 -13.81 8.04
N GLY A 50 11.13 -13.33 8.97
CA GLY A 50 12.04 -14.14 9.79
C GLY A 50 13.47 -14.29 9.28
N ASP A 51 13.77 -13.95 8.04
CA ASP A 51 15.13 -14.00 7.48
C ASP A 51 15.49 -12.63 6.90
N ASN A 52 15.84 -11.69 7.78
CA ASN A 52 15.99 -10.26 7.47
C ASN A 52 17.33 -9.87 6.88
N ALA A 53 18.23 -10.82 6.64
CA ALA A 53 19.52 -10.49 6.08
C ALA A 53 19.39 -10.12 4.60
N TRP A 54 20.01 -9.01 4.22
CA TRP A 54 20.28 -8.72 2.83
C TRP A 54 21.09 -9.86 2.23
N THR A 55 20.46 -10.59 1.33
CA THR A 55 21.09 -11.67 0.57
C THR A 55 21.14 -11.26 -0.91
N ASP A 56 22.05 -11.87 -1.65
CA ASP A 56 22.10 -11.68 -3.10
C ASP A 56 20.94 -12.40 -3.82
N ASP A 57 20.17 -13.20 -3.09
CA ASP A 57 18.96 -13.85 -3.61
C ASP A 57 17.82 -12.82 -3.68
N GLU A 58 17.51 -12.36 -4.87
CA GLU A 58 16.43 -11.40 -5.15
C GLU A 58 15.04 -11.98 -4.87
N ALA A 59 14.89 -13.28 -4.75
CA ALA A 59 13.63 -13.93 -4.44
C ALA A 59 13.25 -13.83 -2.95
N THR A 60 14.23 -13.52 -2.08
CA THR A 60 13.98 -13.39 -0.63
C THR A 60 13.45 -12.00 -0.29
N PRO A 61 12.21 -11.88 0.24
CA PRO A 61 11.68 -10.60 0.70
C PRO A 61 12.49 -10.03 1.85
N ILE A 62 12.60 -8.70 1.89
CA ILE A 62 13.28 -7.96 2.95
C ILE A 62 12.26 -7.12 3.71
N ALA A 63 12.38 -7.02 5.04
CA ALA A 63 11.48 -6.20 5.82
C ALA A 63 11.67 -4.71 5.50
N MET A 64 10.58 -3.97 5.43
CA MET A 64 10.59 -2.52 5.20
C MET A 64 11.39 -1.77 6.26
N SER A 65 11.41 -2.26 7.51
CA SER A 65 12.17 -1.67 8.62
C SER A 65 13.69 -1.75 8.45
N GLU A 66 14.18 -2.70 7.66
CA GLU A 66 15.60 -2.98 7.44
C GLU A 66 16.17 -2.26 6.21
N THR A 67 15.35 -1.50 5.49
CA THR A 67 15.74 -0.89 4.23
C THR A 67 15.44 0.60 4.23
N THR A 68 16.46 1.41 3.96
CA THR A 68 16.30 2.85 3.71
C THR A 68 16.06 3.13 2.23
N LEU A 69 15.38 4.24 1.93
CA LEU A 69 15.14 4.68 0.56
C LEU A 69 16.46 4.86 -0.21
N GLY A 70 17.45 5.51 0.39
CA GLY A 70 18.73 5.77 -0.25
C GLY A 70 19.57 4.53 -0.55
N ARG A 71 19.22 3.38 0.03
CA ARG A 71 19.85 2.11 -0.28
C ARG A 71 19.38 1.52 -1.60
N ILE A 72 18.15 1.80 -1.99
CA ILE A 72 17.49 1.15 -3.14
C ILE A 72 17.19 2.10 -4.29
N ILE A 73 17.00 3.40 -4.02
CA ILE A 73 16.76 4.41 -5.05
C ILE A 73 17.74 5.58 -4.85
N HIS A 74 18.54 5.88 -5.85
CA HIS A 74 19.56 6.94 -5.76
C HIS A 74 19.86 7.61 -7.10
N ARG A 75 19.27 7.15 -8.19
CA ARG A 75 19.41 7.74 -9.52
C ARG A 75 18.08 8.29 -9.98
N ASN A 76 18.09 9.40 -10.68
CA ASN A 76 16.89 9.91 -11.34
C ASN A 76 16.30 8.81 -12.24
N HIS A 77 14.99 8.65 -12.15
CA HIS A 77 14.19 7.61 -12.81
C HIS A 77 14.27 6.21 -12.18
N ASP A 78 14.94 6.04 -11.04
CA ASP A 78 14.76 4.82 -10.24
C ASP A 78 13.29 4.72 -9.79
N ARG A 79 12.75 3.50 -9.83
CA ARG A 79 11.31 3.26 -9.67
C ARG A 79 11.01 2.29 -8.55
N LEU A 80 9.91 2.56 -7.85
CA LEU A 80 9.30 1.67 -6.86
C LEU A 80 7.84 1.44 -7.21
N ILE A 81 7.34 0.26 -6.88
CA ILE A 81 5.91 -0.06 -6.91
C ILE A 81 5.46 -0.21 -5.46
N TYR A 82 4.43 0.54 -5.08
CA TYR A 82 3.80 0.42 -3.76
C TYR A 82 2.48 -0.34 -3.87
N LEU A 83 2.52 -1.63 -3.56
CA LEU A 83 1.35 -2.50 -3.55
C LEU A 83 0.60 -2.32 -2.23
N PHE A 84 -0.49 -1.58 -2.25
CA PHE A 84 -1.31 -1.28 -1.07
C PHE A 84 -2.51 -2.22 -0.91
N ASP A 85 -2.91 -2.92 -1.95
CA ASP A 85 -3.99 -3.89 -1.96
C ASP A 85 -3.49 -5.20 -2.60
N MET A 86 -3.07 -6.13 -1.75
CA MET A 86 -2.50 -7.39 -2.21
C MET A 86 -3.53 -8.32 -2.86
N LEU A 87 -4.77 -8.28 -2.39
CA LEU A 87 -5.85 -9.13 -2.92
C LEU A 87 -6.36 -8.63 -4.27
N GLY A 88 -6.50 -7.32 -4.41
CA GLY A 88 -6.93 -6.69 -5.66
C GLY A 88 -5.79 -6.37 -6.62
N ASP A 89 -4.54 -6.62 -6.23
CA ASP A 89 -3.34 -6.27 -6.99
C ASP A 89 -3.30 -4.80 -7.43
N ARG A 90 -3.69 -3.89 -6.52
CA ARG A 90 -3.67 -2.46 -6.78
C ARG A 90 -2.44 -1.80 -6.19
N ALA A 91 -1.76 -0.98 -6.98
CA ALA A 91 -0.51 -0.35 -6.62
C ALA A 91 -0.39 1.09 -7.09
N TYR A 92 0.46 1.85 -6.40
CA TYR A 92 0.96 3.13 -6.87
C TYR A 92 2.36 2.95 -7.45
N TYR A 93 2.64 3.73 -8.48
CA TYR A 93 3.91 3.72 -9.19
C TYR A 93 4.68 4.99 -8.83
N LEU A 94 5.89 4.81 -8.32
CA LEU A 94 6.72 5.89 -7.82
C LEU A 94 8.01 5.98 -8.62
N GLU A 95 8.44 7.19 -8.93
CA GLU A 95 9.67 7.47 -9.64
C GLU A 95 10.46 8.57 -8.93
N LEU A 96 11.76 8.37 -8.76
CA LEU A 96 12.66 9.42 -8.29
C LEU A 96 12.90 10.43 -9.41
N THR A 97 12.41 11.64 -9.25
CA THR A 97 12.51 12.68 -10.27
C THR A 97 13.70 13.60 -10.05
N ALA A 98 14.08 13.85 -8.79
CA ALA A 98 15.23 14.68 -8.43
C ALA A 98 15.75 14.33 -7.04
N ALA A 99 17.01 14.58 -6.81
CA ALA A 99 17.66 14.55 -5.51
C ALA A 99 18.42 15.85 -5.27
N SER A 100 18.30 16.39 -4.06
CA SER A 100 18.94 17.63 -3.65
C SER A 100 19.28 17.61 -2.16
N GLU A 101 20.04 18.58 -1.70
CA GLU A 101 20.27 18.74 -0.27
C GLU A 101 19.00 19.20 0.46
N ALA A 102 18.83 18.72 1.70
CA ALA A 102 17.73 19.15 2.55
C ALA A 102 17.81 20.64 2.85
N VAL A 103 16.68 21.31 2.84
CA VAL A 103 16.56 22.73 3.15
C VAL A 103 16.43 22.95 4.65
N SER A 104 17.27 23.81 5.22
CA SER A 104 17.21 24.15 6.64
C SER A 104 15.85 24.73 7.01
N GLY A 105 15.26 24.25 8.12
CA GLY A 105 13.95 24.69 8.60
C GLY A 105 12.75 24.01 7.93
N VAL A 106 12.98 23.18 6.93
CA VAL A 106 11.93 22.36 6.31
C VAL A 106 11.84 21.02 7.02
N ARG A 107 10.62 20.57 7.31
CA ARG A 107 10.35 19.26 7.88
C ARG A 107 10.09 18.25 6.77
N TYR A 108 10.75 17.11 6.83
CA TYR A 108 10.57 15.98 5.94
C TYR A 108 10.09 14.75 6.74
N PRO A 109 9.33 13.82 6.15
CA PRO A 109 8.76 13.87 4.79
C PRO A 109 7.63 14.90 4.66
N ARG A 110 7.38 15.35 3.44
CA ARG A 110 6.26 16.25 3.17
C ARG A 110 5.65 16.01 1.79
N THR A 111 4.37 16.30 1.67
CA THR A 111 3.66 16.35 0.39
C THR A 111 3.85 17.73 -0.22
N VAL A 112 4.34 17.79 -1.45
CA VAL A 112 4.60 19.05 -2.19
C VAL A 112 3.46 19.36 -3.14
N LEU A 113 2.95 18.34 -3.83
CA LEU A 113 1.84 18.44 -4.77
C LEU A 113 0.95 17.22 -4.62
N SER A 114 -0.35 17.47 -4.58
CA SER A 114 -1.38 16.43 -4.59
C SER A 114 -2.44 16.76 -5.62
N GLU A 115 -2.69 15.86 -6.54
CA GLU A 115 -3.69 16.00 -7.59
C GLU A 115 -4.54 14.72 -7.67
N GLY A 116 -5.84 14.91 -7.85
CA GLY A 116 -6.81 13.81 -7.89
C GLY A 116 -7.13 13.25 -6.49
N GLU A 117 -8.03 12.29 -6.49
CA GLU A 117 -8.46 11.59 -5.27
C GLU A 117 -7.82 10.20 -5.23
N PRO A 118 -7.30 9.76 -4.08
CA PRO A 118 -6.78 8.40 -3.96
C PRO A 118 -7.91 7.38 -4.09
N SER A 119 -7.59 6.21 -4.63
CA SER A 119 -8.51 5.08 -4.63
C SER A 119 -8.85 4.68 -3.19
N ASP A 120 -10.08 4.23 -2.94
CA ASP A 120 -10.44 3.65 -1.65
C ASP A 120 -9.55 2.43 -1.36
N GLN A 121 -9.01 2.33 -0.16
CA GLN A 121 -8.06 1.27 0.21
C GLN A 121 -8.68 -0.12 0.13
N PHE A 122 -9.94 -0.26 0.54
CA PHE A 122 -10.62 -1.54 0.67
C PHE A 122 -11.69 -1.79 -0.38
N ASN A 123 -12.16 -0.72 -1.05
CA ASN A 123 -13.22 -0.80 -2.06
C ASN A 123 -12.72 -0.30 -3.41
N PRO A 124 -12.34 -1.19 -4.35
CA PRO A 124 -11.81 -0.79 -5.65
C PRO A 124 -12.83 -0.08 -6.56
N GLU A 125 -14.12 -0.27 -6.34
CA GLU A 125 -15.18 0.30 -7.16
C GLU A 125 -15.63 1.70 -6.72
N GLY A 126 -14.96 2.26 -5.75
CA GLY A 126 -15.02 3.65 -5.27
C GLY A 126 -16.37 4.33 -5.35
N GLY A 127 -17.15 4.29 -4.28
CA GLY A 127 -18.34 5.10 -4.09
C GLY A 127 -19.66 4.40 -4.38
N GLN A 128 -20.50 4.25 -3.36
CA GLN A 128 -21.91 3.81 -3.40
C GLN A 128 -22.19 2.38 -3.89
N GLY A 129 -21.22 1.51 -3.96
CA GLY A 129 -21.48 0.08 -4.06
C GLY A 129 -21.66 -0.51 -2.67
N GLN A 130 -22.85 -1.03 -2.37
CA GLN A 130 -23.02 -1.94 -1.24
C GLN A 130 -21.92 -2.99 -1.32
N SER A 131 -21.19 -3.17 -0.24
CA SER A 131 -20.14 -4.19 -0.22
C SER A 131 -20.77 -5.53 -0.60
N ILE A 132 -20.02 -6.38 -1.30
CA ILE A 132 -20.48 -7.75 -1.62
C ILE A 132 -20.93 -8.46 -0.33
N PHE A 133 -20.33 -8.09 0.79
CA PHE A 133 -20.72 -8.58 2.11
C PHE A 133 -22.11 -8.09 2.52
N ASP A 134 -22.48 -6.82 2.26
CA ASP A 134 -23.82 -6.29 2.54
C ASP A 134 -24.88 -6.91 1.61
N GLN A 135 -24.52 -7.22 0.35
CA GLN A 135 -25.38 -7.97 -0.55
C GLN A 135 -25.58 -9.41 -0.08
N MET A 136 -24.52 -10.09 0.36
CA MET A 136 -24.62 -11.45 0.88
C MET A 136 -25.39 -11.51 2.19
N MET A 137 -25.31 -10.50 3.05
CA MET A 137 -26.09 -10.40 4.30
C MET A 137 -27.54 -9.99 4.06
N GLY A 138 -27.83 -9.23 2.99
CA GLY A 138 -29.20 -8.90 2.58
C GLY A 138 -29.99 -10.12 2.15
N ASP A 139 -29.38 -11.01 1.37
CA ASP A 139 -30.00 -12.27 0.91
C ASP A 139 -30.23 -13.26 2.06
N PHE A 140 -29.49 -13.17 3.16
CA PHE A 140 -29.67 -14.05 4.32
C PHE A 140 -30.86 -13.66 5.19
N ASN A 141 -31.28 -12.39 5.16
CA ASN A 141 -32.44 -11.91 5.94
C ASN A 141 -33.80 -12.16 5.26
N GLU A 142 -33.83 -12.47 3.97
CA GLU A 142 -35.06 -12.81 3.28
C GLU A 142 -35.50 -14.28 3.48
N PHE A 143 -34.68 -15.13 4.09
CA PHE A 143 -34.99 -16.56 4.26
C PHE A 143 -35.60 -16.93 5.63
N GLU A 144 -35.78 -15.99 6.57
CA GLU A 144 -36.38 -16.21 7.88
C GLU A 144 -37.81 -15.63 8.00
N GLY A 145 -38.70 -15.96 7.07
CA GLY A 145 -40.04 -15.41 7.14
C GLY A 145 -41.13 -16.20 6.44
N ASP A 146 -41.22 -17.49 6.67
CA ASP A 146 -42.48 -18.21 6.42
C ASP A 146 -42.51 -19.60 7.12
N GLU A 147 -42.68 -19.60 8.43
CA GLU A 147 -43.21 -20.75 9.14
C GLU A 147 -44.52 -20.37 9.85
N ASN A 148 -45.59 -20.29 9.04
CA ASN A 148 -46.92 -20.43 9.57
C ASN A 148 -47.19 -21.93 9.79
N TYR A 149 -47.06 -22.35 11.01
CA TYR A 149 -47.74 -23.57 11.46
C TYR A 149 -49.19 -23.21 11.84
N ASP A 150 -50.10 -23.47 10.93
CA ASP A 150 -51.51 -23.64 11.27
C ASP A 150 -51.68 -25.02 11.90
N ASP A 151 -51.84 -25.04 13.23
CA ASP A 151 -52.34 -26.14 13.97
C ASP A 151 -53.87 -25.97 14.03
N GLU A 152 -54.59 -26.60 13.12
CA GLU A 152 -56.02 -26.84 13.25
C GLU A 152 -56.25 -28.25 13.71
N TYR A 153 -56.84 -28.34 14.89
CA TYR A 153 -57.64 -29.40 15.30
C TYR A 153 -59.09 -29.10 14.98
#